data_373bfd4a65257075a3a6fb9087d07c11
#
_entry.id   373bfd4a65257075a3a6fb9087d07c11
#
_cell.length_a   1.000
_cell.length_b   1.000
_cell.length_c   1.000
_cell.angle_alpha   90.00
_cell.angle_beta   90.00
_cell.angle_gamma   90.00
#
_symmetry.space_group_name_H-M   'P 1'
#
loop_
_entity.id
_entity.type
_entity.pdbx_description
1 polymer ?
#
loop_
_entity_poly.entity_id
_entity_poly.type
_entity_poly.pdbx_seq_one_letter_code
_entity_poly.pdbx_strand_id
1 'polypeptide(L)'
;MKMIKTVLLLLMTGTLMFAQSRPEDWRSEFKSQLQLLGHRNWILIVDAAYPLQSKPAIKTIYTGEDQLTVVREVLDAVDRAPHVFPEVFLDREIDFVPESESRGVEHYKSKLWEMLNGKTVIKDLHEDLIKKVDEAAKTYNVLVLKTKMTIPYTSVFLRLNCGYWSPEQEAKMRKRIAGN
;
A
#
# COMPACT_ATOMS: atom_id res chain seq x y z
N MET A 1 55.22 59.17 -15.89
CA MET A 1 53.96 58.63 -16.45
C MET A 1 53.84 57.22 -15.93
N LYS A 2 53.01 56.99 -14.88
CA LYS A 2 52.78 55.67 -14.32
C LYS A 2 51.44 55.14 -14.84
N MET A 3 51.45 54.07 -15.61
CA MET A 3 50.26 53.36 -16.10
C MET A 3 49.73 52.50 -14.97
N ILE A 4 48.51 52.80 -14.53
CA ILE A 4 47.76 51.95 -13.57
C ILE A 4 47.04 50.89 -14.41
N LYS A 5 47.41 49.61 -14.23
CA LYS A 5 46.69 48.48 -14.79
C LYS A 5 45.53 48.11 -13.84
N THR A 6 44.32 48.39 -14.26
CA THR A 6 43.12 47.98 -13.56
C THR A 6 42.85 46.50 -13.88
N VAL A 7 42.93 45.64 -12.85
CA VAL A 7 42.56 44.23 -12.94
C VAL A 7 41.09 44.12 -12.57
N LEU A 8 40.25 43.80 -13.53
CA LEU A 8 38.83 43.53 -13.35
C LEU A 8 38.64 42.08 -12.87
N LEU A 9 38.36 41.91 -11.59
CA LEU A 9 38.06 40.60 -10.98
C LEU A 9 36.58 40.24 -11.20
N LEU A 10 36.31 39.33 -12.15
CA LEU A 10 34.98 38.84 -12.48
C LEU A 10 34.59 37.79 -11.41
N LEU A 11 33.76 38.19 -10.42
CA LEU A 11 33.16 37.29 -9.46
C LEU A 11 32.01 36.52 -10.15
N MET A 12 32.27 35.28 -10.56
CA MET A 12 31.22 34.32 -10.94
C MET A 12 30.52 33.82 -9.67
N THR A 13 29.37 34.40 -9.31
CA THR A 13 28.47 33.84 -8.31
C THR A 13 27.71 32.67 -8.91
N GLY A 14 28.24 31.47 -8.73
CA GLY A 14 27.55 30.23 -9.07
C GLY A 14 26.36 30.06 -8.12
N THR A 15 25.16 30.31 -8.61
CA THR A 15 23.91 29.96 -7.89
C THR A 15 23.80 28.44 -7.87
N LEU A 16 24.15 27.82 -6.77
CA LEU A 16 23.83 26.42 -6.49
C LEU A 16 22.30 26.31 -6.41
N MET A 17 21.67 25.94 -7.51
CA MET A 17 20.28 25.47 -7.49
C MET A 17 20.26 24.14 -6.72
N PHE A 18 19.88 24.22 -5.44
CA PHE A 18 19.40 23.04 -4.73
C PHE A 18 18.15 22.56 -5.47
N ALA A 19 18.27 21.50 -6.24
CA ALA A 19 17.14 20.77 -6.74
C ALA A 19 16.40 20.25 -5.51
N GLN A 20 15.34 20.97 -5.09
CA GLN A 20 14.38 20.44 -4.15
C GLN A 20 13.77 19.20 -4.81
N SER A 21 14.16 18.02 -4.33
CA SER A 21 13.49 16.77 -4.70
C SER A 21 12.00 16.96 -4.37
N ARG A 22 11.17 17.02 -5.40
CA ARG A 22 9.71 16.95 -5.20
C ARG A 22 9.46 15.69 -4.39
N PRO A 23 8.57 15.73 -3.36
CA PRO A 23 8.14 14.51 -2.72
C PRO A 23 7.75 13.53 -3.81
N GLU A 24 8.37 12.36 -3.82
CA GLU A 24 8.06 11.33 -4.81
C GLU A 24 6.55 11.07 -4.71
N ASP A 25 5.82 11.18 -5.83
CA ASP A 25 4.39 10.90 -5.85
C ASP A 25 4.20 9.46 -5.37
N TRP A 26 3.43 9.26 -4.30
CA TRP A 26 3.18 7.94 -3.72
C TRP A 26 2.74 6.90 -4.76
N ARG A 27 2.08 7.36 -5.84
CA ARG A 27 1.63 6.51 -6.96
C ARG A 27 2.79 5.93 -7.74
N SER A 28 3.81 6.74 -7.99
CA SER A 28 5.05 6.31 -8.66
C SER A 28 5.80 5.30 -7.80
N GLU A 29 5.94 5.61 -6.52
CA GLU A 29 6.58 4.73 -5.55
C GLU A 29 5.82 3.41 -5.39
N PHE A 30 4.48 3.47 -5.23
CA PHE A 30 3.62 2.29 -5.18
C PHE A 30 3.77 1.41 -6.42
N LYS A 31 3.71 2.00 -7.63
CA LYS A 31 3.88 1.25 -8.88
C LYS A 31 5.23 0.54 -8.96
N SER A 32 6.30 1.19 -8.52
CA SER A 32 7.63 0.58 -8.46
C SER A 32 7.68 -0.57 -7.46
N GLN A 33 7.07 -0.42 -6.28
CA GLN A 33 6.98 -1.47 -5.28
C GLN A 33 6.14 -2.66 -5.77
N LEU A 34 5.00 -2.42 -6.42
CA LEU A 34 4.11 -3.48 -6.91
C LEU A 34 4.83 -4.47 -7.85
N GLN A 35 5.81 -4.01 -8.63
CA GLN A 35 6.61 -4.89 -9.49
C GLN A 35 7.49 -5.87 -8.71
N LEU A 36 7.83 -5.53 -7.47
CA LEU A 36 8.66 -6.35 -6.59
C LEU A 36 7.84 -7.27 -5.68
N LEU A 37 6.56 -6.95 -5.48
CA LEU A 37 5.66 -7.72 -4.63
C LEU A 37 5.09 -8.91 -5.41
N GLY A 38 5.06 -10.07 -4.76
CA GLY A 38 4.54 -11.31 -5.33
C GLY A 38 3.71 -12.10 -4.33
N HIS A 39 3.56 -13.40 -4.61
CA HIS A 39 2.81 -14.33 -3.75
C HIS A 39 3.29 -14.24 -2.29
N ARG A 40 2.33 -14.12 -1.35
CA ARG A 40 2.50 -13.97 0.12
C ARG A 40 2.94 -12.60 0.60
N ASN A 41 3.26 -11.64 -0.28
CA ASN A 41 3.41 -10.24 0.14
C ASN A 41 2.05 -9.64 0.48
N TRP A 42 2.10 -8.55 1.26
CA TRP A 42 0.90 -7.83 1.66
C TRP A 42 0.97 -6.38 1.25
N ILE A 43 -0.18 -5.81 0.88
CA ILE A 43 -0.40 -4.38 0.71
C ILE A 43 -1.50 -3.98 1.69
N LEU A 44 -1.23 -3.00 2.52
CA LEU A 44 -2.17 -2.47 3.51
C LEU A 44 -2.52 -1.03 3.15
N ILE A 45 -3.80 -0.73 3.06
CA ILE A 45 -4.30 0.65 2.96
C ILE A 45 -4.93 0.97 4.31
N VAL A 46 -4.35 1.92 5.04
CA VAL A 46 -4.62 2.10 6.46
C VAL A 46 -4.98 3.55 6.82
N ASP A 47 -5.66 3.70 7.95
CA ASP A 47 -6.05 4.99 8.49
C ASP A 47 -4.86 5.82 9.03
N ALA A 48 -5.15 7.05 9.47
CA ALA A 48 -4.14 7.98 9.97
C ALA A 48 -3.56 7.60 11.33
N ALA A 49 -4.20 6.72 12.10
CA ALA A 49 -3.73 6.27 13.41
C ALA A 49 -2.84 5.03 13.32
N TYR A 50 -2.81 4.34 12.17
CA TYR A 50 -1.98 3.15 12.00
C TYR A 50 -0.52 3.44 12.34
N PRO A 51 0.13 2.62 13.18
CA PRO A 51 1.48 2.90 13.66
C PRO A 51 2.55 2.77 12.56
N LEU A 52 3.60 3.60 12.65
CA LEU A 52 4.81 3.36 11.89
C LEU A 52 5.55 2.17 12.51
N GLN A 53 5.63 1.08 11.79
CA GLN A 53 6.25 -0.15 12.28
C GLN A 53 7.76 -0.16 12.01
N SER A 54 8.52 -0.74 12.94
CA SER A 54 9.99 -0.74 12.91
C SER A 54 10.61 -1.96 12.22
N LYS A 55 9.81 -2.96 11.80
CA LYS A 55 10.34 -4.15 11.13
C LYS A 55 10.90 -3.80 9.74
N PRO A 56 12.11 -4.25 9.39
CA PRO A 56 12.75 -3.91 8.10
C PRO A 56 11.96 -4.34 6.86
N ALA A 57 11.14 -5.39 6.97
CA ALA A 57 10.31 -5.89 5.89
C ALA A 57 9.04 -5.05 5.65
N ILE A 58 8.75 -4.07 6.51
CA ILE A 58 7.56 -3.22 6.41
C ILE A 58 7.97 -1.84 5.91
N LYS A 59 7.49 -1.50 4.72
CA LYS A 59 7.68 -0.18 4.14
C LYS A 59 6.39 0.62 4.22
N THR A 60 6.43 1.82 4.80
CA THR A 60 5.29 2.72 4.88
C THR A 60 5.46 3.90 3.95
N ILE A 61 4.44 4.18 3.13
CA ILE A 61 4.31 5.35 2.27
C ILE A 61 3.12 6.16 2.77
N TYR A 62 3.33 7.45 3.08
CA TYR A 62 2.23 8.36 3.37
C TYR A 62 1.66 8.92 2.06
N THR A 63 0.39 8.63 1.81
CA THR A 63 -0.26 9.01 0.55
C THR A 63 -0.76 10.46 0.55
N GLY A 64 -1.12 11.00 1.72
CA GLY A 64 -1.75 12.31 1.83
C GLY A 64 -3.15 12.41 1.20
N GLU A 65 -3.78 11.27 0.89
CA GLU A 65 -5.04 11.16 0.17
C GLU A 65 -6.17 10.59 1.03
N ASP A 66 -7.40 10.65 0.49
CA ASP A 66 -8.56 9.94 1.02
C ASP A 66 -8.41 8.43 0.81
N GLN A 67 -8.86 7.64 1.79
CA GLN A 67 -8.67 6.20 1.76
C GLN A 67 -9.41 5.49 0.62
N LEU A 68 -10.63 5.89 0.31
CA LEU A 68 -11.37 5.28 -0.81
C LEU A 68 -10.69 5.54 -2.16
N THR A 69 -10.07 6.72 -2.31
CA THR A 69 -9.24 7.04 -3.48
C THR A 69 -8.04 6.09 -3.58
N VAL A 70 -7.31 5.91 -2.48
CA VAL A 70 -6.15 5.00 -2.45
C VAL A 70 -6.56 3.55 -2.68
N VAL A 71 -7.64 3.08 -2.03
CA VAL A 71 -8.17 1.72 -2.23
C VAL A 71 -8.49 1.47 -3.70
N ARG A 72 -9.19 2.39 -4.36
CA ARG A 72 -9.53 2.27 -5.79
C ARG A 72 -8.30 2.16 -6.65
N GLU A 73 -7.36 3.08 -6.50
CA GLU A 73 -6.14 3.11 -7.32
C GLU A 73 -5.27 1.86 -7.12
N VAL A 74 -5.19 1.36 -5.88
CA VAL A 74 -4.45 0.14 -5.55
C VAL A 74 -5.12 -1.09 -6.16
N LEU A 75 -6.45 -1.24 -5.97
CA LEU A 75 -7.19 -2.36 -6.55
C LEU A 75 -7.09 -2.37 -8.08
N ASP A 76 -7.26 -1.21 -8.72
CA ASP A 76 -7.12 -1.07 -10.17
C ASP A 76 -5.71 -1.44 -10.67
N ALA A 77 -4.68 -1.11 -9.92
CA ALA A 77 -3.32 -1.44 -10.28
C ALA A 77 -3.01 -2.94 -10.08
N VAL A 78 -3.47 -3.53 -8.97
CA VAL A 78 -3.30 -4.96 -8.68
C VAL A 78 -4.09 -5.81 -9.67
N ASP A 79 -5.31 -5.42 -10.02
CA ASP A 79 -6.15 -6.14 -11.00
C ASP A 79 -5.53 -6.14 -12.41
N ARG A 80 -4.72 -5.12 -12.75
CA ARG A 80 -3.96 -5.07 -14.02
C ARG A 80 -2.62 -5.78 -13.96
N ALA A 81 -2.16 -6.19 -12.78
CA ALA A 81 -0.85 -6.84 -12.62
C ALA A 81 -0.97 -8.35 -12.87
N PRO A 82 -0.40 -8.91 -13.96
CA PRO A 82 -0.62 -10.31 -14.34
C PRO A 82 0.00 -11.32 -13.38
N HIS A 83 0.92 -10.88 -12.54
CA HIS A 83 1.71 -11.75 -11.65
C HIS A 83 1.11 -11.95 -10.27
N VAL A 84 0.11 -11.13 -9.89
CA VAL A 84 -0.52 -11.20 -8.57
C VAL A 84 -2.04 -11.15 -8.66
N PHE A 85 -2.68 -11.68 -7.61
CA PHE A 85 -4.12 -11.68 -7.41
C PHE A 85 -4.39 -11.38 -5.93
N PRO A 86 -5.28 -10.42 -5.57
CA PRO A 86 -5.50 -10.04 -4.19
C PRO A 86 -6.56 -10.91 -3.52
N GLU A 87 -6.30 -11.34 -2.31
CA GLU A 87 -7.29 -11.78 -1.34
C GLU A 87 -7.47 -10.65 -0.32
N VAL A 88 -8.69 -10.19 -0.15
CA VAL A 88 -9.01 -9.00 0.63
C VAL A 88 -9.41 -9.39 2.05
N PHE A 89 -8.80 -8.73 3.03
CA PHE A 89 -9.19 -8.85 4.43
C PHE A 89 -9.64 -7.48 4.95
N LEU A 90 -10.67 -7.47 5.79
CA LEU A 90 -11.20 -6.30 6.47
C LEU A 90 -11.32 -6.59 7.97
N ASP A 91 -11.17 -5.56 8.78
CA ASP A 91 -11.48 -5.61 10.20
C ASP A 91 -12.97 -5.91 10.39
N ARG A 92 -13.29 -6.97 11.13
CA ARG A 92 -14.67 -7.33 11.42
C ARG A 92 -15.39 -6.25 12.22
N GLU A 93 -14.65 -5.52 13.04
CA GLU A 93 -15.12 -4.45 13.91
C GLU A 93 -15.82 -3.32 13.15
N ILE A 94 -15.48 -3.09 11.88
CA ILE A 94 -16.11 -2.04 11.05
C ILE A 94 -17.64 -2.19 10.98
N ASP A 95 -18.16 -3.43 11.04
CA ASP A 95 -19.60 -3.69 10.99
C ASP A 95 -20.33 -3.20 12.23
N PHE A 96 -19.61 -3.00 13.33
CA PHE A 96 -20.12 -2.62 14.64
C PHE A 96 -19.86 -1.16 15.01
N VAL A 97 -19.15 -0.42 14.17
CA VAL A 97 -18.95 1.03 14.36
C VAL A 97 -20.22 1.77 13.93
N PRO A 98 -20.93 2.46 14.87
CA PRO A 98 -22.14 3.17 14.52
C PRO A 98 -21.85 4.56 13.96
N GLU A 99 -22.74 5.05 13.07
CA GLU A 99 -22.66 6.41 12.49
C GLU A 99 -22.68 7.50 13.57
N SER A 100 -23.34 7.26 14.72
CA SER A 100 -23.42 8.19 15.85
C SER A 100 -22.07 8.43 16.54
N GLU A 101 -21.16 7.47 16.49
CA GLU A 101 -19.82 7.55 17.11
C GLU A 101 -18.71 7.86 16.10
N SER A 102 -18.95 7.52 14.82
CA SER A 102 -17.98 7.78 13.74
C SER A 102 -18.70 8.22 12.47
N ARG A 103 -18.90 9.54 12.36
CA ARG A 103 -19.62 10.13 11.24
C ARG A 103 -18.99 9.78 9.89
N GLY A 104 -19.82 9.32 8.97
CA GLY A 104 -19.42 8.94 7.61
C GLY A 104 -19.05 7.47 7.46
N VAL A 105 -19.12 6.65 8.54
CA VAL A 105 -18.80 5.22 8.48
C VAL A 105 -19.73 4.45 7.55
N GLU A 106 -21.04 4.78 7.54
CA GLU A 106 -21.99 4.11 6.66
C GLU A 106 -21.73 4.43 5.19
N HIS A 107 -21.39 5.69 4.89
CA HIS A 107 -20.98 6.08 3.54
C HIS A 107 -19.69 5.35 3.12
N TYR A 108 -18.70 5.30 3.99
CA TYR A 108 -17.44 4.59 3.75
C TYR A 108 -17.70 3.10 3.45
N LYS A 109 -18.47 2.42 4.31
CA LYS A 109 -18.82 0.99 4.12
C LYS A 109 -19.50 0.76 2.77
N SER A 110 -20.51 1.58 2.43
CA SER A 110 -21.21 1.46 1.15
C SER A 110 -20.26 1.58 -0.05
N LYS A 111 -19.39 2.59 -0.05
CA LYS A 111 -18.44 2.82 -1.15
C LYS A 111 -17.35 1.75 -1.22
N LEU A 112 -16.87 1.28 -0.09
CA LEU A 112 -15.92 0.18 -0.04
C LEU A 112 -16.51 -1.09 -0.64
N TRP A 113 -17.76 -1.45 -0.27
CA TRP A 113 -18.43 -2.64 -0.81
C TRP A 113 -18.66 -2.56 -2.33
N GLU A 114 -18.98 -1.37 -2.87
CA GLU A 114 -19.07 -1.16 -4.32
C GLU A 114 -17.74 -1.50 -5.01
N MET A 115 -16.60 -1.10 -4.44
CA MET A 115 -15.26 -1.36 -4.98
C MET A 115 -14.83 -2.82 -4.85
N LEU A 116 -15.30 -3.52 -3.81
CA LEU A 116 -14.96 -4.91 -3.53
C LEU A 116 -15.91 -5.91 -4.19
N ASN A 117 -16.87 -5.43 -4.97
CA ASN A 117 -17.81 -6.30 -5.68
C ASN A 117 -17.08 -7.32 -6.58
N GLY A 118 -17.44 -8.59 -6.46
CA GLY A 118 -16.82 -9.69 -7.18
C GLY A 118 -15.47 -10.17 -6.61
N LYS A 119 -14.96 -9.56 -5.53
CA LYS A 119 -13.74 -10.02 -4.85
C LYS A 119 -14.08 -10.92 -3.64
N THR A 120 -13.19 -11.85 -3.35
CA THR A 120 -13.28 -12.64 -2.11
C THR A 120 -12.84 -11.76 -0.94
N VAL A 121 -13.76 -11.51 -0.01
CA VAL A 121 -13.52 -10.71 1.19
C VAL A 121 -13.63 -11.57 2.43
N ILE A 122 -12.61 -11.55 3.27
CA ILE A 122 -12.54 -12.24 4.56
C ILE A 122 -12.57 -11.18 5.66
N LYS A 123 -13.41 -11.37 6.67
CA LYS A 123 -13.45 -10.51 7.84
C LYS A 123 -12.91 -11.25 9.05
N ASP A 124 -11.89 -10.69 9.65
CA ASP A 124 -11.26 -11.18 10.87
C ASP A 124 -11.21 -10.06 11.93
N LEU A 125 -11.00 -10.42 13.19
CA LEU A 125 -10.75 -9.44 14.23
C LEU A 125 -9.45 -8.67 13.92
N HIS A 126 -9.45 -7.36 14.22
CA HIS A 126 -8.29 -6.49 14.00
C HIS A 126 -6.99 -7.09 14.54
N GLU A 127 -7.00 -7.54 15.79
CA GLU A 127 -5.83 -8.14 16.44
C GLU A 127 -5.31 -9.39 15.70
N ASP A 128 -6.19 -10.17 15.10
CA ASP A 128 -5.81 -11.37 14.36
C ASP A 128 -5.24 -11.01 12.98
N LEU A 129 -5.73 -9.94 12.34
CA LEU A 129 -5.15 -9.40 11.12
C LEU A 129 -3.74 -8.84 11.38
N ILE A 130 -3.56 -8.08 12.46
CA ILE A 130 -2.24 -7.56 12.84
C ILE A 130 -1.25 -8.71 13.10
N LYS A 131 -1.66 -9.78 13.81
CA LYS A 131 -0.81 -10.98 13.99
C LYS A 131 -0.43 -11.63 12.65
N LYS A 132 -1.36 -11.75 11.70
CA LYS A 132 -1.06 -12.29 10.36
C LYS A 132 -0.05 -11.44 9.60
N VAL A 133 -0.19 -10.11 9.65
CA VAL A 133 0.77 -9.17 9.04
C VAL A 133 2.13 -9.28 9.72
N ASP A 134 2.15 -9.33 11.05
CA ASP A 134 3.37 -9.48 11.84
C ASP A 134 4.11 -10.77 11.55
N GLU A 135 3.40 -11.87 11.37
CA GLU A 135 3.97 -13.17 11.00
C GLU A 135 4.51 -13.12 9.56
N ALA A 136 3.73 -12.56 8.62
CA ALA A 136 4.16 -12.40 7.24
C ALA A 136 5.44 -11.57 7.14
N ALA A 137 5.55 -10.49 7.91
CA ALA A 137 6.69 -9.58 7.91
C ALA A 137 8.00 -10.20 8.46
N LYS A 138 7.98 -11.43 8.96
CA LYS A 138 9.21 -12.17 9.31
C LYS A 138 9.95 -12.69 8.06
N THR A 139 9.22 -12.91 6.96
CA THR A 139 9.78 -13.56 5.76
C THR A 139 9.47 -12.79 4.48
N TYR A 140 8.34 -12.07 4.44
CA TYR A 140 7.80 -11.41 3.26
C TYR A 140 7.67 -9.91 3.49
N ASN A 141 7.76 -9.14 2.40
CA ASN A 141 7.57 -7.69 2.47
C ASN A 141 6.09 -7.34 2.62
N VAL A 142 5.85 -6.28 3.40
CA VAL A 142 4.57 -5.63 3.62
C VAL A 142 4.69 -4.18 3.20
N LEU A 143 3.83 -3.74 2.29
CA LEU A 143 3.72 -2.35 1.88
C LEU A 143 2.52 -1.71 2.55
N VAL A 144 2.74 -0.65 3.33
CA VAL A 144 1.69 0.10 4.02
C VAL A 144 1.50 1.44 3.32
N LEU A 145 0.28 1.70 2.86
CA LEU A 145 -0.17 2.96 2.30
C LEU A 145 -1.02 3.68 3.33
N LYS A 146 -0.42 4.65 4.02
CA LYS A 146 -1.07 5.39 5.11
C LYS A 146 -1.82 6.58 4.55
N THR A 147 -3.11 6.69 4.86
CA THR A 147 -4.04 7.69 4.36
C THR A 147 -4.37 8.77 5.40
N LYS A 148 -5.26 9.71 5.05
CA LYS A 148 -5.82 10.71 5.97
C LYS A 148 -7.08 10.24 6.71
N MET A 149 -7.53 9.00 6.54
CA MET A 149 -8.74 8.46 7.15
C MET A 149 -8.67 8.52 8.68
N THR A 150 -9.78 8.93 9.30
CA THR A 150 -9.92 9.01 10.76
C THR A 150 -11.10 8.20 11.30
N ILE A 151 -11.78 7.41 10.46
CA ILE A 151 -12.78 6.43 10.87
C ILE A 151 -12.03 5.16 11.30
N PRO A 152 -12.31 4.60 12.49
CA PRO A 152 -11.62 3.42 12.99
C PRO A 152 -12.01 2.16 12.20
N TYR A 153 -11.12 1.16 12.21
CA TYR A 153 -11.33 -0.16 11.58
C TYR A 153 -11.64 -0.11 10.08
N THR A 154 -11.12 0.92 9.38
CA THR A 154 -11.30 1.10 7.93
C THR A 154 -10.18 0.49 7.10
N SER A 155 -9.19 -0.13 7.72
CA SER A 155 -8.05 -0.70 7.03
C SER A 155 -8.47 -1.79 6.04
N VAL A 156 -7.84 -1.78 4.87
CA VAL A 156 -8.00 -2.80 3.82
C VAL A 156 -6.66 -3.51 3.65
N PHE A 157 -6.67 -4.82 3.87
CA PHE A 157 -5.48 -5.65 3.79
C PHE A 157 -5.57 -6.55 2.56
N LEU A 158 -4.59 -6.49 1.69
CA LEU A 158 -4.50 -7.30 0.48
C LEU A 158 -3.35 -8.30 0.64
N ARG A 159 -3.68 -9.58 0.78
CA ARG A 159 -2.70 -10.64 0.66
C ARG A 159 -2.58 -11.02 -0.81
N LEU A 160 -1.38 -10.92 -1.36
CA LEU A 160 -1.16 -11.23 -2.76
C LEU A 160 -0.95 -12.74 -2.96
N ASN A 161 -1.67 -13.28 -3.93
CA ASN A 161 -1.53 -14.64 -4.42
C ASN A 161 -0.95 -14.64 -5.84
N CYS A 162 -0.57 -15.81 -6.36
CA CYS A 162 -0.06 -15.96 -7.73
C CYS A 162 -1.16 -15.70 -8.75
N GLY A 163 -0.98 -14.70 -9.63
CA GLY A 163 -1.98 -14.30 -10.62
C GLY A 163 -2.12 -15.24 -11.82
N TYR A 164 -1.14 -16.11 -12.06
CA TYR A 164 -1.10 -17.00 -13.23
C TYR A 164 -1.12 -18.51 -12.86
N TRP A 165 -1.34 -18.85 -11.58
CA TRP A 165 -1.44 -20.24 -11.10
C TRP A 165 -2.51 -20.36 -10.04
N SER A 166 -3.63 -21.01 -10.37
CA SER A 166 -4.76 -21.12 -9.46
C SER A 166 -4.60 -22.23 -8.42
N PRO A 167 -5.32 -22.17 -7.28
CA PRO A 167 -5.37 -23.27 -6.31
C PRO A 167 -5.79 -24.61 -6.92
N GLU A 168 -6.68 -24.60 -7.92
CA GLU A 168 -7.14 -25.80 -8.62
C GLU A 168 -6.03 -26.41 -9.48
N GLN A 169 -5.24 -25.55 -10.17
CA GLN A 169 -4.06 -25.99 -10.93
C GLN A 169 -3.02 -26.60 -10.00
N GLU A 170 -2.77 -25.96 -8.85
CA GLU A 170 -1.87 -26.47 -7.81
C GLU A 170 -2.34 -27.82 -7.28
N ALA A 171 -3.62 -27.98 -6.94
CA ALA A 171 -4.18 -29.23 -6.46
C ALA A 171 -4.05 -30.37 -7.51
N LYS A 172 -4.30 -30.07 -8.79
CA LYS A 172 -4.12 -31.03 -9.88
C LYS A 172 -2.65 -31.46 -10.03
N MET A 173 -1.74 -30.50 -9.96
CA MET A 173 -0.31 -30.77 -10.06
C MET A 173 0.16 -31.66 -8.90
N ARG A 174 -0.24 -31.34 -7.64
CA ARG A 174 0.12 -32.15 -6.46
C ARG A 174 -0.42 -33.58 -6.53
N LYS A 175 -1.64 -33.80 -7.05
CA LYS A 175 -2.17 -35.14 -7.29
C LYS A 175 -1.31 -35.94 -8.28
N ARG A 176 -0.78 -35.31 -9.34
CA ARG A 176 0.13 -35.98 -10.29
C ARG A 176 1.46 -36.36 -9.64
N ILE A 177 2.00 -35.49 -8.79
CA ILE A 177 3.24 -35.77 -8.03
C ILE A 177 3.04 -36.97 -7.09
N ALA A 178 1.90 -37.04 -6.39
CA ALA A 178 1.62 -38.12 -5.43
C ALA A 178 1.24 -39.44 -6.09
N GLY A 179 0.86 -39.45 -7.38
CA GLY A 179 0.52 -40.65 -8.14
C GLY A 179 1.68 -41.26 -8.96
N ASN A 180 2.84 -40.62 -8.90
CA ASN A 180 4.12 -41.12 -9.41
C ASN A 180 4.99 -41.62 -8.27
#